data_f8f9496b7acfa4a396e9ea0fb1bc2a79
#
_entry.id   f8f9496b7acfa4a396e9ea0fb1bc2a79
#
_cell.length_a   1.000
_cell.length_b   1.000
_cell.length_c   1.000
_cell.angle_alpha   90.00
_cell.angle_beta   90.00
_cell.angle_gamma   90.00
#
_symmetry.space_group_name_H-M   'P 1'
#
loop_
_entity.id
_entity.type
_entity.pdbx_description
1 polymer ?
#
loop_
_entity_poly.entity_id
_entity_poly.type
_entity_poly.pdbx_seq_one_letter_code
_entity_poly.pdbx_strand_id
1 'polypeptide(L)'
;AILLQQGHVATELHEGLGVLQHRGQDAAGIVTCGPKGRFYQVKANGMVRDVFEPSNIANLVGTMGVGHVRYPTAGSFAHAEAQPFYVNSPYGIVLAHNGNTVNQDQLRTMLDSEAHRHVNTDSDSELLLNLFAHHLQRTGKFRINEDDIFTALQAMMKEAVGAYTCVATLAGFGIIAFRDPHGIRPLGMCKRKSQTPQSEGHGYDYCFASESVVADSLGYEDFEDINPGEAVIVTPKNVTRRKLVTMPAPNTFTPDIFEYVYFARPDSVIDGVSVYRSRMAMGDSLAKQVEAELLAKGERIDVVIPVPDTSRVAALQLAQTLQIPYREGFVKNRYIGRTFIMPGQSSRRKNVRRKLNAMALEFSGKSVLLVDDSIVRGTTSREIIQMARDVGAKKVFMASCAPPIRHSNVYGIDMPSRSELVAHDRSVEEIAKTIQADAVIYQSLEQLVEAVRSLNPAITKFDCSIFNGEYVTGGVDEAYLSTLEKARADHEQAKKAAQQLMTTSQSTSESVLSCSGPMNGAGDIALHNGRTR
;
A
#
# COMPACT_ATOMS: atom_id res chain seq x y z
N ALA A 1 5.46 -13.45 2.32
CA ALA A 1 6.60 -14.37 2.49
C ALA A 1 6.09 -15.81 2.45
N ILE A 2 6.89 -16.70 1.92
CA ILE A 2 6.48 -18.11 1.75
C ILE A 2 7.61 -19.03 2.23
N LEU A 3 7.23 -20.13 2.90
CA LEU A 3 8.12 -21.25 3.24
C LEU A 3 7.48 -22.53 2.73
N LEU A 4 8.18 -23.20 1.80
CA LEU A 4 7.84 -24.52 1.26
C LEU A 4 8.65 -25.61 1.96
N GLN A 5 8.10 -26.81 2.08
CA GLN A 5 8.86 -27.97 2.56
C GLN A 5 9.95 -28.37 1.57
N GLN A 6 9.66 -28.32 0.26
CA GLN A 6 10.61 -28.56 -0.82
C GLN A 6 10.28 -27.70 -2.04
N GLY A 7 11.21 -27.60 -2.98
CA GLY A 7 11.02 -26.90 -4.25
C GLY A 7 11.61 -25.49 -4.26
N HIS A 8 11.10 -24.64 -5.14
CA HIS A 8 11.53 -23.27 -5.34
C HIS A 8 10.37 -22.31 -5.15
N VAL A 9 10.50 -21.42 -4.20
CA VAL A 9 9.44 -20.48 -3.77
C VAL A 9 9.24 -19.29 -4.73
N ALA A 10 10.18 -19.07 -5.65
CA ALA A 10 10.24 -17.86 -6.47
C ALA A 10 8.99 -17.62 -7.33
N THR A 11 8.47 -18.68 -7.97
CA THR A 11 7.27 -18.59 -8.82
C THR A 11 6.04 -18.18 -7.99
N GLU A 12 5.83 -18.81 -6.84
CA GLU A 12 4.70 -18.46 -5.97
C GLU A 12 4.81 -17.05 -5.40
N LEU A 13 6.03 -16.61 -5.04
CA LEU A 13 6.25 -15.22 -4.63
C LEU A 13 5.94 -14.23 -5.76
N HIS A 14 6.36 -14.54 -6.99
CA HIS A 14 6.06 -13.72 -8.16
C HIS A 14 4.55 -13.63 -8.42
N GLU A 15 3.85 -14.75 -8.41
CA GLU A 15 2.38 -14.79 -8.57
C GLU A 15 1.67 -14.03 -7.46
N GLY A 16 2.05 -14.26 -6.19
CA GLY A 16 1.49 -13.55 -5.03
C GLY A 16 1.72 -12.03 -5.09
N LEU A 17 2.90 -11.58 -5.55
CA LEU A 17 3.15 -10.15 -5.76
C LEU A 17 2.30 -9.59 -6.90
N GLY A 18 2.04 -10.36 -7.95
CA GLY A 18 1.11 -10.00 -9.03
C GLY A 18 -0.31 -9.74 -8.50
N VAL A 19 -0.79 -10.60 -7.60
CA VAL A 19 -2.08 -10.44 -6.92
C VAL A 19 -2.11 -9.19 -6.05
N LEU A 20 -1.00 -8.85 -5.39
CA LEU A 20 -0.84 -7.68 -4.52
C LEU A 20 -0.39 -6.40 -5.24
N GLN A 21 -0.34 -6.38 -6.58
CA GLN A 21 0.20 -5.25 -7.35
C GLN A 21 -0.50 -3.91 -7.06
N HIS A 22 -1.78 -3.93 -6.64
CA HIS A 22 -2.52 -2.73 -6.25
C HIS A 22 -1.94 -2.05 -5.00
N ARG A 23 -1.20 -2.78 -4.15
CA ARG A 23 -0.55 -2.27 -2.94
C ARG A 23 0.78 -1.57 -3.20
N GLY A 24 1.33 -1.68 -4.41
CA GLY A 24 2.57 -0.99 -4.79
C GLY A 24 2.86 -1.16 -6.28
N GLN A 25 3.32 -0.08 -6.96
CA GLN A 25 3.53 -0.10 -8.42
C GLN A 25 4.86 0.56 -8.85
N ASP A 26 5.66 1.07 -7.90
CA ASP A 26 6.86 1.83 -8.21
C ASP A 26 8.15 0.99 -8.13
N ALA A 27 8.15 -0.03 -7.31
CA ALA A 27 9.24 -0.98 -7.22
C ALA A 27 8.71 -2.37 -6.81
N ALA A 28 9.41 -3.41 -7.20
CA ALA A 28 9.14 -4.78 -6.79
C ALA A 28 10.46 -5.50 -6.48
N GLY A 29 10.41 -6.45 -5.55
CA GLY A 29 11.58 -7.25 -5.20
C GLY A 29 11.21 -8.59 -4.60
N ILE A 30 12.04 -9.58 -4.86
CA ILE A 30 12.01 -10.91 -4.27
C ILE A 30 13.43 -11.26 -3.79
N VAL A 31 13.51 -11.78 -2.57
CA VAL A 31 14.71 -12.41 -2.03
C VAL A 31 14.35 -13.82 -1.58
N THR A 32 15.11 -14.81 -2.02
CA THR A 32 14.96 -16.21 -1.61
C THR A 32 16.18 -16.68 -0.83
N CYS A 33 15.97 -17.62 0.08
CA CYS A 33 17.02 -18.28 0.83
C CYS A 33 17.18 -19.73 0.36
N GLY A 34 18.31 -19.98 -0.26
CA GLY A 34 18.67 -21.29 -0.79
C GLY A 34 19.56 -22.13 0.13
N PRO A 35 20.17 -23.19 -0.42
CA PRO A 35 21.04 -24.08 0.35
C PRO A 35 22.14 -23.34 1.08
N LYS A 36 22.49 -23.83 2.28
CA LYS A 36 23.49 -23.25 3.18
C LYS A 36 23.19 -21.80 3.63
N GLY A 37 21.93 -21.37 3.56
CA GLY A 37 21.51 -20.03 3.95
C GLY A 37 21.91 -18.90 2.97
N ARG A 38 22.26 -19.23 1.73
CA ARG A 38 22.63 -18.24 0.74
C ARG A 38 21.38 -17.49 0.23
N PHE A 39 21.45 -16.16 0.20
CA PHE A 39 20.39 -15.33 -0.38
C PHE A 39 20.60 -15.07 -1.87
N TYR A 40 19.50 -15.10 -2.61
CA TYR A 40 19.38 -14.73 -4.02
C TYR A 40 18.34 -13.62 -4.12
N GLN A 41 18.65 -12.55 -4.85
CA GLN A 41 17.76 -11.40 -4.92
C GLN A 41 17.59 -10.86 -6.35
N VAL A 42 16.37 -10.42 -6.64
CA VAL A 42 16.00 -9.60 -7.79
C VAL A 42 15.09 -8.51 -7.29
N LYS A 43 15.47 -7.24 -7.48
CA LYS A 43 14.64 -6.09 -7.14
C LYS A 43 14.98 -4.90 -8.02
N ALA A 44 13.98 -4.14 -8.43
CA ALA A 44 14.13 -2.96 -9.25
C ALA A 44 12.89 -2.05 -9.15
N ASN A 45 13.02 -0.84 -9.70
CA ASN A 45 11.88 0.03 -9.94
C ASN A 45 11.04 -0.54 -11.09
N GLY A 46 9.72 -0.52 -10.96
CA GLY A 46 8.76 -1.02 -11.92
C GLY A 46 7.70 -1.93 -11.29
N MET A 47 6.73 -2.32 -12.09
CA MET A 47 5.72 -3.30 -11.70
C MET A 47 6.32 -4.72 -11.71
N VAL A 48 5.64 -5.66 -11.07
CA VAL A 48 6.06 -7.08 -11.01
C VAL A 48 6.41 -7.62 -12.40
N ARG A 49 5.57 -7.40 -13.39
CA ARG A 49 5.80 -7.84 -14.79
C ARG A 49 7.00 -7.18 -15.47
N ASP A 50 7.40 -5.97 -15.00
CA ASP A 50 8.48 -5.21 -15.62
C ASP A 50 9.84 -5.54 -14.97
N VAL A 51 9.82 -5.98 -13.70
CA VAL A 51 11.01 -6.31 -12.91
C VAL A 51 11.44 -7.78 -13.08
N PHE A 52 10.48 -8.68 -13.17
CA PHE A 52 10.75 -10.11 -13.16
C PHE A 52 10.58 -10.73 -14.55
N GLU A 53 11.72 -11.07 -15.14
CA GLU A 53 11.81 -11.86 -16.35
C GLU A 53 11.97 -13.36 -16.00
N PRO A 54 11.53 -14.30 -16.84
CA PRO A 54 11.69 -15.74 -16.58
C PRO A 54 13.12 -16.15 -16.25
N SER A 55 14.10 -15.53 -16.90
CA SER A 55 15.53 -15.79 -16.70
C SER A 55 16.02 -15.42 -15.31
N ASN A 56 15.54 -14.30 -14.74
CA ASN A 56 15.98 -13.87 -13.42
C ASN A 56 15.17 -14.56 -12.29
N ILE A 57 13.92 -14.94 -12.52
CA ILE A 57 13.14 -15.78 -11.59
C ILE A 57 13.81 -17.15 -11.41
N ALA A 58 14.29 -17.77 -12.50
CA ALA A 58 14.98 -19.07 -12.45
C ALA A 58 16.24 -19.06 -11.57
N ASN A 59 16.86 -17.89 -11.37
CA ASN A 59 18.03 -17.74 -10.51
C ASN A 59 17.69 -17.56 -9.01
N LEU A 60 16.43 -17.37 -8.66
CA LEU A 60 15.96 -17.25 -7.28
C LEU A 60 15.74 -18.64 -6.68
N VAL A 61 16.81 -19.23 -6.20
CA VAL A 61 16.82 -20.60 -5.65
C VAL A 61 16.47 -20.60 -4.18
N GLY A 62 15.66 -21.55 -3.73
CA GLY A 62 15.37 -21.77 -2.32
C GLY A 62 13.93 -22.09 -2.00
N THR A 63 13.72 -22.63 -0.80
CA THR A 63 12.40 -23.06 -0.30
C THR A 63 11.71 -21.99 0.53
N MET A 64 12.39 -20.91 0.89
CA MET A 64 11.82 -19.79 1.63
C MET A 64 12.20 -18.46 0.98
N GLY A 65 11.34 -17.47 1.12
CA GLY A 65 11.62 -16.16 0.57
C GLY A 65 10.62 -15.09 0.98
N VAL A 66 11.01 -13.86 0.71
CA VAL A 66 10.26 -12.64 0.99
C VAL A 66 10.10 -11.85 -0.29
N GLY A 67 8.89 -11.37 -0.55
CA GLY A 67 8.61 -10.50 -1.69
C GLY A 67 7.89 -9.22 -1.24
N HIS A 68 8.06 -8.15 -2.00
CA HIS A 68 7.44 -6.86 -1.72
C HIS A 68 7.14 -6.09 -3.01
N VAL A 69 6.01 -5.39 -3.01
CA VAL A 69 5.66 -4.34 -3.99
C VAL A 69 5.54 -3.03 -3.23
N ARG A 70 6.19 -1.96 -3.74
CA ARG A 70 6.36 -0.70 -3.02
C ARG A 70 5.56 0.43 -3.67
N TYR A 71 4.88 1.23 -2.82
CA TYR A 71 4.60 2.63 -3.06
C TYR A 71 5.59 3.49 -2.26
N PRO A 72 6.13 4.58 -2.81
CA PRO A 72 6.98 5.48 -2.05
C PRO A 72 6.11 6.30 -1.10
N THR A 73 6.17 6.00 0.19
CA THR A 73 5.44 6.71 1.25
C THR A 73 6.33 7.70 1.99
N ALA A 74 7.54 7.29 2.28
CA ALA A 74 8.64 8.09 2.80
C ALA A 74 9.90 7.66 2.06
N GLY A 75 10.87 8.56 1.91
CA GLY A 75 12.10 8.28 1.19
C GLY A 75 12.07 8.65 -0.29
N SER A 76 13.11 8.30 -1.00
CA SER A 76 13.32 8.66 -2.40
C SER A 76 12.77 7.61 -3.38
N PHE A 77 12.69 7.95 -4.66
CA PHE A 77 12.45 6.96 -5.73
C PHE A 77 13.74 6.21 -6.12
N ALA A 78 14.77 6.25 -5.28
CA ALA A 78 16.02 5.58 -5.57
C ALA A 78 15.83 4.07 -5.64
N HIS A 79 16.48 3.43 -6.59
CA HIS A 79 16.52 1.97 -6.72
C HIS A 79 16.99 1.28 -5.42
N ALA A 80 17.84 1.96 -4.64
CA ALA A 80 18.34 1.48 -3.37
C ALA A 80 17.24 1.21 -2.34
N GLU A 81 16.08 1.88 -2.46
CA GLU A 81 14.94 1.73 -1.55
C GLU A 81 13.95 0.64 -1.94
N ALA A 82 14.18 -0.05 -3.07
CA ALA A 82 13.38 -1.22 -3.40
C ALA A 82 13.59 -2.31 -2.33
N GLN A 83 12.48 -2.82 -1.80
CA GLN A 83 12.47 -3.88 -0.79
C GLN A 83 12.40 -5.27 -1.47
N PRO A 84 12.82 -6.36 -0.76
CA PRO A 84 13.30 -6.44 0.63
C PRO A 84 14.69 -5.84 0.85
N PHE A 85 14.94 -5.38 2.09
CA PHE A 85 16.27 -4.98 2.55
C PHE A 85 17.05 -6.16 3.12
N TYR A 86 18.39 -6.07 3.11
CA TYR A 86 19.29 -7.10 3.60
C TYR A 86 20.40 -6.52 4.46
N VAL A 87 20.69 -7.17 5.59
CA VAL A 87 21.92 -6.97 6.37
C VAL A 87 22.65 -8.29 6.58
N ASN A 88 23.97 -8.27 6.52
CA ASN A 88 24.80 -9.46 6.65
C ASN A 88 25.11 -9.84 8.11
N SER A 89 25.09 -8.88 9.02
CA SER A 89 25.44 -9.08 10.45
C SER A 89 24.21 -8.81 11.32
N PRO A 90 23.99 -9.66 12.38
CA PRO A 90 24.84 -10.77 12.84
C PRO A 90 24.63 -12.11 12.11
N TYR A 91 23.50 -12.38 11.46
CA TYR A 91 23.17 -13.73 10.95
C TYR A 91 22.70 -13.76 9.51
N GLY A 92 22.76 -12.65 8.79
CA GLY A 92 22.11 -12.48 7.50
C GLY A 92 20.58 -12.42 7.64
N ILE A 93 20.04 -11.21 7.53
CA ILE A 93 18.61 -10.95 7.72
C ILE A 93 18.09 -10.23 6.48
N VAL A 94 16.97 -10.71 5.96
CA VAL A 94 16.17 -10.03 4.91
C VAL A 94 14.85 -9.62 5.53
N LEU A 95 14.39 -8.40 5.25
CA LEU A 95 13.14 -7.87 5.78
C LEU A 95 12.40 -7.06 4.72
N ALA A 96 11.09 -7.24 4.67
CA ALA A 96 10.16 -6.35 3.98
C ALA A 96 9.13 -5.79 4.97
N HIS A 97 8.76 -4.54 4.77
CA HIS A 97 7.93 -3.74 5.67
C HIS A 97 6.83 -3.03 4.88
N ASN A 98 5.62 -3.08 5.42
CA ASN A 98 4.47 -2.29 4.99
C ASN A 98 4.02 -1.42 6.17
N GLY A 99 4.10 -0.11 6.01
CA GLY A 99 3.76 0.86 7.04
C GLY A 99 4.64 2.09 6.98
N ASN A 100 4.77 2.77 8.11
CA ASN A 100 5.72 3.87 8.31
C ASN A 100 5.93 4.11 9.82
N THR A 101 7.18 4.30 10.24
CA THR A 101 7.53 4.72 11.60
C THR A 101 7.54 6.23 11.72
N VAL A 102 7.07 6.75 12.86
CA VAL A 102 6.98 8.20 13.08
C VAL A 102 8.16 8.77 13.87
N ASN A 103 9.01 7.91 14.44
CA ASN A 103 10.18 8.33 15.22
C ASN A 103 11.52 8.02 14.51
N GLN A 104 11.56 8.16 13.19
CA GLN A 104 12.71 7.80 12.34
C GLN A 104 14.01 8.48 12.76
N ASP A 105 13.97 9.78 13.10
CA ASP A 105 15.16 10.54 13.51
C ASP A 105 15.77 10.02 14.80
N GLN A 106 14.92 9.62 15.77
CA GLN A 106 15.36 9.01 17.02
C GLN A 106 16.02 7.66 16.76
N LEU A 107 15.40 6.82 15.93
CA LEU A 107 15.94 5.51 15.55
C LEU A 107 17.26 5.65 14.79
N ARG A 108 17.36 6.60 13.87
CA ARG A 108 18.58 6.89 13.11
C ARG A 108 19.72 7.31 14.04
N THR A 109 19.46 8.23 14.96
CA THR A 109 20.43 8.71 15.95
C THR A 109 20.94 7.56 16.83
N MET A 110 20.04 6.73 17.32
CA MET A 110 20.40 5.57 18.15
C MET A 110 21.22 4.53 17.36
N LEU A 111 20.84 4.23 16.12
CA LEU A 111 21.56 3.29 15.26
C LEU A 111 22.98 3.77 14.95
N ASP A 112 23.17 5.07 14.72
CA ASP A 112 24.50 5.65 14.47
C ASP A 112 25.34 5.73 15.73
N SER A 113 24.83 6.38 16.81
CA SER A 113 25.62 6.71 17.99
C SER A 113 25.84 5.54 18.97
N GLU A 114 24.84 4.66 19.12
CA GLU A 114 24.87 3.57 20.10
C GLU A 114 25.11 2.20 19.48
N ALA A 115 24.44 1.93 18.35
CA ALA A 115 24.54 0.64 17.69
C ALA A 115 25.67 0.56 16.67
N HIS A 116 26.26 1.68 16.28
CA HIS A 116 27.31 1.81 15.26
C HIS A 116 26.96 1.09 13.95
N ARG A 117 25.71 1.28 13.50
CA ARG A 117 25.17 0.69 12.28
C ARG A 117 24.99 1.74 11.20
N HIS A 118 25.61 1.52 10.06
CA HIS A 118 25.42 2.36 8.89
C HIS A 118 24.04 2.12 8.27
N VAL A 119 23.31 3.20 7.98
CA VAL A 119 22.04 3.21 7.26
C VAL A 119 22.26 3.94 5.94
N ASN A 120 22.00 3.26 4.83
CA ASN A 120 22.36 3.71 3.50
C ASN A 120 21.25 4.51 2.80
N THR A 121 20.00 4.37 3.24
CA THR A 121 18.82 4.99 2.61
C THR A 121 18.02 5.82 3.61
N ASP A 122 17.05 6.57 3.12
CA ASP A 122 16.09 7.29 3.96
C ASP A 122 14.86 6.46 4.31
N SER A 123 14.85 5.16 3.95
CA SER A 123 13.74 4.26 4.23
C SER A 123 13.72 3.83 5.70
N ASP A 124 12.57 3.99 6.33
CA ASP A 124 12.30 3.47 7.68
C ASP A 124 12.38 1.94 7.76
N SER A 125 12.18 1.25 6.65
CA SER A 125 12.33 -0.20 6.55
C SER A 125 13.78 -0.65 6.81
N GLU A 126 14.77 0.13 6.38
CA GLU A 126 16.18 -0.12 6.67
C GLU A 126 16.49 0.16 8.15
N LEU A 127 15.85 1.18 8.75
CA LEU A 127 15.96 1.45 10.19
C LEU A 127 15.42 0.27 11.01
N LEU A 128 14.21 -0.20 10.71
CA LEU A 128 13.60 -1.35 11.39
C LEU A 128 14.46 -2.63 11.26
N LEU A 129 15.00 -2.90 10.08
CA LEU A 129 15.90 -4.02 9.86
C LEU A 129 17.17 -3.93 10.72
N ASN A 130 17.81 -2.76 10.75
CA ASN A 130 19.02 -2.54 11.52
C ASN A 130 18.75 -2.55 13.03
N LEU A 131 17.59 -2.05 13.47
CA LEU A 131 17.15 -2.11 14.86
C LEU A 131 16.94 -3.56 15.31
N PHE A 132 16.25 -4.37 14.52
CA PHE A 132 16.09 -5.80 14.78
C PHE A 132 17.44 -6.52 14.84
N ALA A 133 18.32 -6.27 13.87
CA ALA A 133 19.66 -6.85 13.84
C ALA A 133 20.52 -6.43 15.06
N HIS A 134 20.38 -5.18 15.52
CA HIS A 134 21.05 -4.70 16.74
C HIS A 134 20.59 -5.48 17.98
N HIS A 135 19.29 -5.59 18.21
CA HIS A 135 18.78 -6.32 19.36
C HIS A 135 19.11 -7.81 19.30
N LEU A 136 19.11 -8.39 18.10
CA LEU A 136 19.50 -9.79 17.93
C LEU A 136 21.00 -10.00 18.24
N GLN A 137 21.86 -9.05 17.85
CA GLN A 137 23.30 -9.08 18.19
C GLN A 137 23.54 -8.99 19.69
N ARG A 138 22.72 -8.21 20.42
CA ARG A 138 22.83 -8.05 21.88
C ARG A 138 22.54 -9.33 22.65
N THR A 139 21.93 -10.35 22.03
CA THR A 139 21.81 -11.68 22.69
C THR A 139 23.16 -12.34 22.94
N GLY A 140 24.21 -11.93 22.22
CA GLY A 140 25.58 -12.43 22.37
C GLY A 140 25.80 -13.90 22.01
N LYS A 141 24.80 -14.56 21.41
CA LYS A 141 24.83 -15.98 21.10
C LYS A 141 25.39 -16.24 19.71
N PHE A 142 26.19 -17.30 19.60
CA PHE A 142 26.68 -17.79 18.30
C PHE A 142 25.57 -18.49 17.50
N ARG A 143 24.67 -19.21 18.20
CA ARG A 143 23.48 -19.85 17.64
C ARG A 143 22.26 -19.34 18.36
N ILE A 144 21.31 -18.80 17.62
CA ILE A 144 20.04 -18.27 18.13
C ILE A 144 18.93 -19.30 17.97
N ASN A 145 17.91 -19.15 18.79
CA ASN A 145 16.65 -19.89 18.74
C ASN A 145 15.47 -18.93 18.63
N GLU A 146 14.24 -19.46 18.62
CA GLU A 146 13.03 -18.65 18.54
C GLU A 146 12.88 -17.67 19.71
N ASP A 147 13.30 -18.05 20.94
CA ASP A 147 13.22 -17.18 22.12
C ASP A 147 14.11 -15.94 21.98
N ASP A 148 15.29 -16.10 21.40
CA ASP A 148 16.20 -14.99 21.14
C ASP A 148 15.59 -14.01 20.12
N ILE A 149 14.96 -14.54 19.08
CA ILE A 149 14.27 -13.74 18.06
C ILE A 149 13.09 -12.98 18.67
N PHE A 150 12.25 -13.65 19.47
CA PHE A 150 11.14 -12.99 20.16
C PHE A 150 11.61 -11.90 21.12
N THR A 151 12.71 -12.13 21.84
CA THR A 151 13.30 -11.13 22.74
C THR A 151 13.78 -9.90 21.97
N ALA A 152 14.47 -10.10 20.84
CA ALA A 152 14.93 -9.02 19.98
C ALA A 152 13.78 -8.23 19.36
N LEU A 153 12.74 -8.92 18.88
CA LEU A 153 11.53 -8.28 18.33
C LEU A 153 10.76 -7.50 19.41
N GLN A 154 10.67 -8.04 20.63
CA GLN A 154 10.01 -7.33 21.74
C GLN A 154 10.74 -6.03 22.09
N ALA A 155 12.08 -6.03 22.09
CA ALA A 155 12.86 -4.82 22.31
C ALA A 155 12.65 -3.81 21.17
N MET A 156 12.72 -4.25 19.92
CA MET A 156 12.45 -3.43 18.74
C MET A 156 11.06 -2.80 18.80
N MET A 157 10.02 -3.57 19.13
CA MET A 157 8.63 -3.07 19.19
C MET A 157 8.39 -2.04 20.31
N LYS A 158 9.24 -1.99 21.31
CA LYS A 158 9.19 -0.97 22.38
C LYS A 158 9.81 0.35 21.96
N GLU A 159 10.73 0.32 21.02
CA GLU A 159 11.47 1.49 20.54
C GLU A 159 10.86 2.08 19.26
N ALA A 160 10.38 1.23 18.36
CA ALA A 160 9.75 1.67 17.12
C ALA A 160 8.32 2.16 17.37
N VAL A 161 8.05 3.42 17.02
CA VAL A 161 6.72 4.05 17.11
C VAL A 161 6.17 4.24 15.69
N GLY A 162 4.96 3.78 15.44
CA GLY A 162 4.32 3.89 14.13
C GLY A 162 3.52 2.66 13.75
N ALA A 163 3.18 2.56 12.48
CA ALA A 163 2.55 1.39 11.89
C ALA A 163 3.59 0.57 11.15
N TYR A 164 3.72 -0.70 11.49
CA TYR A 164 4.61 -1.60 10.77
C TYR A 164 4.13 -3.04 10.80
N THR A 165 4.06 -3.59 9.60
CA THR A 165 3.83 -5.00 9.38
C THR A 165 5.02 -5.53 8.60
N CYS A 166 5.71 -6.49 9.18
CA CYS A 166 6.97 -6.96 8.65
C CYS A 166 6.97 -8.46 8.40
N VAL A 167 7.61 -8.86 7.32
CA VAL A 167 8.01 -10.24 7.06
C VAL A 167 9.52 -10.29 6.86
N ALA A 168 10.17 -11.23 7.50
CA ALA A 168 11.62 -11.38 7.44
C ALA A 168 12.04 -12.84 7.29
N THR A 169 13.25 -13.06 6.85
CA THR A 169 13.90 -14.38 6.88
C THR A 169 15.33 -14.25 7.40
N LEU A 170 15.71 -15.19 8.26
CA LEU A 170 17.09 -15.37 8.68
C LEU A 170 17.72 -16.50 7.87
N ALA A 171 18.98 -16.32 7.49
CA ALA A 171 19.74 -17.23 6.65
C ALA A 171 19.69 -18.69 7.17
N GLY A 172 18.94 -19.55 6.45
CA GLY A 172 18.80 -20.96 6.77
C GLY A 172 17.98 -21.31 8.03
N PHE A 173 17.31 -20.32 8.65
CA PHE A 173 16.54 -20.52 9.88
C PHE A 173 15.03 -20.68 9.59
N GLY A 174 14.39 -19.68 9.02
CA GLY A 174 12.95 -19.66 8.77
C GLY A 174 12.41 -18.29 8.39
N ILE A 175 11.08 -18.21 8.32
CA ILE A 175 10.33 -16.97 8.10
C ILE A 175 9.86 -16.43 9.45
N ILE A 176 9.93 -15.13 9.60
CA ILE A 176 9.45 -14.36 10.74
C ILE A 176 8.42 -13.37 10.21
N ALA A 177 7.28 -13.30 10.85
CA ALA A 177 6.25 -12.32 10.53
C ALA A 177 5.77 -11.66 11.82
N PHE A 178 5.59 -10.34 11.81
CA PHE A 178 5.14 -9.61 13.00
C PHE A 178 4.38 -8.34 12.63
N ARG A 179 3.50 -7.95 13.52
CA ARG A 179 2.60 -6.80 13.36
C ARG A 179 2.80 -5.81 14.50
N ASP A 180 2.71 -4.52 14.21
CA ASP A 180 2.84 -3.45 15.20
C ASP A 180 1.88 -3.62 16.39
N PRO A 181 2.17 -2.99 17.55
CA PRO A 181 1.37 -3.17 18.77
C PRO A 181 -0.09 -2.71 18.66
N HIS A 182 -0.43 -1.84 17.69
CA HIS A 182 -1.80 -1.38 17.42
C HIS A 182 -2.50 -2.19 16.33
N GLY A 183 -1.74 -2.94 15.51
CA GLY A 183 -2.27 -3.69 14.38
C GLY A 183 -2.82 -2.80 13.27
N ILE A 184 -2.14 -1.68 12.97
CA ILE A 184 -2.64 -0.69 12.01
C ILE A 184 -2.66 -1.26 10.59
N ARG A 185 -1.54 -1.87 10.15
CA ARG A 185 -1.47 -2.48 8.81
C ARG A 185 -1.79 -3.97 8.86
N PRO A 186 -2.44 -4.52 7.81
CA PRO A 186 -2.88 -5.91 7.81
C PRO A 186 -1.74 -6.89 7.55
N LEU A 187 -1.82 -8.06 8.18
CA LEU A 187 -0.98 -9.23 7.92
C LEU A 187 -1.70 -10.49 8.38
N GLY A 188 -1.75 -11.49 7.52
CA GLY A 188 -2.24 -12.82 7.86
C GLY A 188 -1.27 -13.92 7.48
N MET A 189 -1.50 -15.08 8.03
CA MET A 189 -0.81 -16.33 7.76
C MET A 189 -1.80 -17.35 7.22
N CYS A 190 -1.37 -18.16 6.25
CA CYS A 190 -2.11 -19.28 5.71
C CYS A 190 -1.19 -20.47 5.48
N LYS A 191 -1.76 -21.65 5.35
CA LYS A 191 -1.04 -22.89 5.14
C LYS A 191 -1.72 -23.76 4.11
N ARG A 192 -0.96 -24.69 3.55
CA ARG A 192 -1.52 -25.80 2.76
C ARG A 192 -0.71 -27.07 3.03
N LYS A 193 -1.32 -28.22 2.80
CA LYS A 193 -0.61 -29.50 2.89
C LYS A 193 0.49 -29.56 1.84
N SER A 194 1.73 -29.81 2.25
CA SER A 194 2.84 -29.90 1.30
C SER A 194 2.68 -31.12 0.40
N GLN A 195 2.90 -30.94 -0.90
CA GLN A 195 2.90 -32.05 -1.87
C GLN A 195 4.13 -32.95 -1.70
N THR A 196 5.21 -32.39 -1.16
CA THR A 196 6.49 -33.08 -0.95
C THR A 196 6.98 -32.84 0.48
N PRO A 197 6.32 -33.43 1.50
CA PRO A 197 6.69 -33.22 2.90
C PRO A 197 8.08 -33.82 3.19
N GLN A 198 8.89 -33.08 3.94
CA GLN A 198 10.13 -33.62 4.47
C GLN A 198 9.83 -34.60 5.61
N SER A 199 10.66 -35.65 5.76
CA SER A 199 10.49 -36.71 6.79
C SER A 199 10.48 -36.17 8.23
N GLU A 200 11.16 -35.05 8.48
CA GLU A 200 11.21 -34.37 9.79
C GLU A 200 10.46 -33.02 9.81
N GLY A 201 9.71 -32.69 8.73
CA GLY A 201 8.97 -31.44 8.64
C GLY A 201 7.56 -31.54 9.26
N HIS A 202 6.93 -30.41 9.47
CA HIS A 202 5.53 -30.34 9.95
C HIS A 202 4.49 -30.69 8.86
N GLY A 203 4.90 -30.97 7.63
CA GLY A 203 4.04 -31.42 6.53
C GLY A 203 3.24 -30.34 5.83
N TYR A 204 3.44 -29.06 6.15
CA TYR A 204 2.74 -27.93 5.56
C TYR A 204 3.69 -26.92 4.92
N ASP A 205 3.22 -26.28 3.85
CA ASP A 205 3.78 -25.05 3.32
C ASP A 205 3.04 -23.88 3.96
N TYR A 206 3.74 -22.77 4.23
CA TYR A 206 3.19 -21.57 4.87
C TYR A 206 3.36 -20.33 4.00
N CYS A 207 2.35 -19.47 4.02
CA CYS A 207 2.40 -18.17 3.36
C CYS A 207 1.94 -17.07 4.33
N PHE A 208 2.61 -15.92 4.29
CA PHE A 208 2.23 -14.68 4.96
C PHE A 208 1.95 -13.63 3.92
N ALA A 209 0.82 -12.97 4.02
CA ALA A 209 0.38 -11.95 3.07
C ALA A 209 -0.39 -10.82 3.75
N SER A 210 -0.38 -9.64 3.14
CA SER A 210 -1.17 -8.49 3.60
C SER A 210 -2.66 -8.68 3.37
N GLU A 211 -3.07 -9.54 2.44
CA GLU A 211 -4.47 -9.78 2.09
C GLU A 211 -4.74 -11.26 1.81
N SER A 212 -5.96 -11.73 2.17
CA SER A 212 -6.39 -13.13 2.03
C SER A 212 -6.44 -13.63 0.58
N VAL A 213 -6.63 -12.74 -0.39
CA VAL A 213 -6.70 -13.08 -1.82
C VAL A 213 -5.43 -13.77 -2.35
N VAL A 214 -4.30 -13.61 -1.67
CA VAL A 214 -3.06 -14.34 -2.01
C VAL A 214 -3.22 -15.82 -1.68
N ALA A 215 -3.84 -16.14 -0.54
CA ALA A 215 -4.14 -17.52 -0.15
C ALA A 215 -5.03 -18.19 -1.20
N ASP A 216 -6.12 -17.53 -1.56
CA ASP A 216 -7.07 -18.03 -2.56
C ASP A 216 -6.39 -18.29 -3.92
N SER A 217 -5.54 -17.35 -4.37
CA SER A 217 -4.88 -17.42 -5.67
C SER A 217 -3.81 -18.51 -5.74
N LEU A 218 -3.11 -18.78 -4.63
CA LEU A 218 -2.01 -19.75 -4.56
C LEU A 218 -2.42 -21.11 -3.99
N GLY A 219 -3.71 -21.30 -3.65
CA GLY A 219 -4.23 -22.55 -3.11
C GLY A 219 -3.75 -22.84 -1.68
N TYR A 220 -3.60 -21.80 -0.86
CA TYR A 220 -3.43 -21.90 0.58
C TYR A 220 -4.79 -21.83 1.26
N GLU A 221 -4.88 -22.44 2.43
CA GLU A 221 -6.09 -22.52 3.25
C GLU A 221 -5.86 -21.89 4.62
N ASP A 222 -6.92 -21.74 5.41
CA ASP A 222 -6.87 -21.29 6.80
C ASP A 222 -6.15 -19.93 6.96
N PHE A 223 -6.58 -18.90 6.21
CA PHE A 223 -6.03 -17.56 6.38
C PHE A 223 -6.43 -17.00 7.74
N GLU A 224 -5.46 -16.77 8.61
CA GLU A 224 -5.62 -16.20 9.95
C GLU A 224 -4.86 -14.89 10.06
N ASP A 225 -5.51 -13.84 10.56
CA ASP A 225 -4.85 -12.56 10.82
C ASP A 225 -3.86 -12.68 12.00
N ILE A 226 -2.71 -12.01 11.88
CA ILE A 226 -1.75 -11.88 12.98
C ILE A 226 -2.23 -10.76 13.90
N ASN A 227 -2.31 -11.06 15.19
CA ASN A 227 -2.81 -10.12 16.18
C ASN A 227 -1.85 -8.91 16.36
N PRO A 228 -2.37 -7.75 16.80
CA PRO A 228 -1.53 -6.60 17.16
C PRO A 228 -0.43 -6.98 18.14
N GLY A 229 0.82 -6.57 17.88
CA GLY A 229 1.97 -6.88 18.72
C GLY A 229 2.33 -8.36 18.84
N GLU A 230 1.85 -9.19 17.91
CA GLU A 230 2.20 -10.61 17.80
C GLU A 230 3.31 -10.82 16.79
N ALA A 231 4.15 -11.81 17.04
CA ALA A 231 5.09 -12.35 16.08
C ALA A 231 4.90 -13.86 15.91
N VAL A 232 5.10 -14.31 14.69
CA VAL A 232 5.04 -15.72 14.28
C VAL A 232 6.36 -16.11 13.63
N ILE A 233 6.92 -17.23 14.05
CA ILE A 233 8.13 -17.82 13.44
C ILE A 233 7.73 -19.16 12.85
N VAL A 234 8.02 -19.34 11.57
CA VAL A 234 7.85 -20.61 10.85
C VAL A 234 9.23 -21.10 10.41
N THR A 235 9.61 -22.24 10.92
CA THR A 235 10.79 -22.99 10.48
C THR A 235 10.35 -24.24 9.70
N PRO A 236 11.23 -24.97 9.02
CA PRO A 236 10.85 -26.24 8.39
C PRO A 236 10.27 -27.28 9.37
N LYS A 237 10.53 -27.13 10.68
CA LYS A 237 10.13 -28.10 11.72
C LYS A 237 9.02 -27.62 12.64
N ASN A 238 8.95 -26.29 12.90
CA ASN A 238 8.09 -25.71 13.94
C ASN A 238 7.38 -24.46 13.45
N VAL A 239 6.22 -24.22 14.08
CA VAL A 239 5.49 -22.93 14.05
C VAL A 239 5.33 -22.45 15.47
N THR A 240 5.85 -21.28 15.78
CA THR A 240 5.80 -20.68 17.12
C THR A 240 5.19 -19.30 17.03
N ARG A 241 4.20 -19.01 17.88
CA ARG A 241 3.50 -17.72 17.95
C ARG A 241 3.68 -17.12 19.35
N ARG A 242 3.90 -15.81 19.42
CA ARG A 242 4.02 -15.11 20.69
C ARG A 242 3.50 -13.68 20.61
N LYS A 243 2.64 -13.32 21.58
CA LYS A 243 2.29 -11.93 21.85
C LYS A 243 3.46 -11.26 22.56
N LEU A 244 4.06 -10.25 21.94
CA LEU A 244 5.27 -9.58 22.44
C LEU A 244 4.95 -8.28 23.18
N VAL A 245 4.01 -7.52 22.66
CA VAL A 245 3.60 -6.23 23.23
C VAL A 245 2.07 -6.13 23.22
N THR A 246 1.51 -5.56 24.29
CA THR A 246 0.08 -5.28 24.38
C THR A 246 -0.08 -3.81 24.76
N MET A 247 -0.83 -3.07 23.94
CA MET A 247 -1.19 -1.69 24.24
C MET A 247 -2.36 -1.64 25.22
N PRO A 248 -2.44 -0.62 26.11
CA PRO A 248 -3.59 -0.43 26.97
C PRO A 248 -4.83 -0.06 26.14
N ALA A 249 -6.00 -0.42 26.67
CA ALA A 249 -7.28 -0.01 26.08
C ALA A 249 -7.40 1.53 26.06
N PRO A 250 -8.04 2.11 25.04
CA PRO A 250 -8.74 1.48 23.91
C PRO A 250 -7.86 1.15 22.71
N ASN A 251 -6.56 1.38 22.76
CA ASN A 251 -5.64 1.28 21.62
C ASN A 251 -5.05 -0.13 21.44
N THR A 252 -5.70 -1.15 21.96
CA THR A 252 -5.27 -2.55 21.88
C THR A 252 -5.34 -3.12 20.46
N PHE A 253 -6.24 -2.59 19.64
CA PHE A 253 -6.43 -2.95 18.25
C PHE A 253 -7.08 -1.79 17.50
N THR A 254 -6.35 -1.17 16.58
CA THR A 254 -6.79 0.02 15.83
C THR A 254 -6.37 -0.09 14.36
N PRO A 255 -6.99 -1.01 13.59
CA PRO A 255 -6.66 -1.17 12.17
C PRO A 255 -7.04 0.08 11.39
N ASP A 256 -6.30 0.33 10.31
CA ASP A 256 -6.56 1.46 9.42
C ASP A 256 -7.89 1.28 8.67
N ILE A 257 -8.85 2.16 8.93
CA ILE A 257 -10.17 2.07 8.31
C ILE A 257 -10.13 2.28 6.79
N PHE A 258 -9.12 2.98 6.27
CA PHE A 258 -8.99 3.26 4.85
C PHE A 258 -8.64 2.00 4.03
N GLU A 259 -8.17 0.94 4.66
CA GLU A 259 -8.06 -0.38 4.02
C GLU A 259 -9.41 -0.87 3.51
N TYR A 260 -10.48 -0.73 4.30
CA TYR A 260 -11.82 -1.16 3.94
C TYR A 260 -12.50 -0.22 2.94
N VAL A 261 -12.19 1.07 2.99
CA VAL A 261 -12.74 2.07 2.07
C VAL A 261 -12.18 1.89 0.67
N TYR A 262 -10.85 1.85 0.54
CA TYR A 262 -10.17 1.97 -0.74
C TYR A 262 -9.06 0.94 -0.97
N PHE A 263 -8.13 0.79 -0.01
CA PHE A 263 -6.81 0.24 -0.30
C PHE A 263 -6.83 -1.27 -0.58
N ALA A 264 -7.59 -2.04 0.20
CA ALA A 264 -7.71 -3.48 0.02
C ALA A 264 -8.57 -3.86 -1.19
N ARG A 265 -8.33 -5.02 -1.75
CA ARG A 265 -9.21 -5.59 -2.78
C ARG A 265 -10.57 -5.94 -2.20
N PRO A 266 -11.66 -5.79 -2.97
CA PRO A 266 -13.00 -6.08 -2.44
C PRO A 266 -13.21 -7.56 -2.08
N ASP A 267 -12.49 -8.47 -2.72
CA ASP A 267 -12.52 -9.91 -2.48
C ASP A 267 -11.66 -10.35 -1.29
N SER A 268 -10.98 -9.43 -0.60
CA SER A 268 -10.20 -9.72 0.61
C SER A 268 -11.05 -9.80 1.87
N VAL A 269 -10.58 -10.63 2.81
CA VAL A 269 -10.99 -10.61 4.23
C VAL A 269 -9.78 -10.17 5.03
N ILE A 270 -9.95 -9.12 5.84
CA ILE A 270 -8.89 -8.53 6.68
C ILE A 270 -9.45 -8.37 8.08
N ASP A 271 -8.73 -8.83 9.09
CA ASP A 271 -9.14 -8.75 10.50
C ASP A 271 -10.57 -9.30 10.74
N GLY A 272 -10.88 -10.39 10.04
CA GLY A 272 -12.19 -11.02 10.09
C GLY A 272 -13.33 -10.24 9.41
N VAL A 273 -13.01 -9.12 8.73
CA VAL A 273 -13.98 -8.29 8.00
C VAL A 273 -13.87 -8.50 6.51
N SER A 274 -14.96 -8.90 5.85
CA SER A 274 -15.06 -8.90 4.40
C SER A 274 -15.10 -7.48 3.86
N VAL A 275 -14.10 -7.10 3.06
CA VAL A 275 -14.01 -5.78 2.41
C VAL A 275 -15.22 -5.53 1.51
N TYR A 276 -15.70 -6.56 0.80
CA TYR A 276 -16.89 -6.47 -0.03
C TYR A 276 -18.13 -6.09 0.79
N ARG A 277 -18.37 -6.78 1.90
CA ARG A 277 -19.52 -6.50 2.78
C ARG A 277 -19.40 -5.13 3.46
N SER A 278 -18.21 -4.71 3.85
CA SER A 278 -18.02 -3.38 4.42
C SER A 278 -18.38 -2.28 3.43
N ARG A 279 -18.02 -2.44 2.15
CA ARG A 279 -18.40 -1.49 1.08
C ARG A 279 -19.90 -1.52 0.77
N MET A 280 -20.56 -2.66 0.87
CA MET A 280 -22.03 -2.71 0.82
C MET A 280 -22.64 -1.91 1.98
N ALA A 281 -22.20 -2.14 3.21
CA ALA A 281 -22.71 -1.42 4.39
C ALA A 281 -22.45 0.10 4.30
N MET A 282 -21.31 0.52 3.72
CA MET A 282 -21.04 1.94 3.40
C MET A 282 -22.07 2.47 2.39
N GLY A 283 -22.45 1.68 1.39
CA GLY A 283 -23.50 2.05 0.42
C GLY A 283 -24.85 2.27 1.07
N ASP A 284 -25.27 1.38 1.98
CA ASP A 284 -26.52 1.53 2.73
C ASP A 284 -26.51 2.76 3.65
N SER A 285 -25.40 3.04 4.32
CA SER A 285 -25.25 4.22 5.16
C SER A 285 -25.28 5.52 4.34
N LEU A 286 -24.56 5.53 3.21
CA LEU A 286 -24.50 6.70 2.32
C LEU A 286 -25.87 6.97 1.67
N ALA A 287 -26.67 5.93 1.41
CA ALA A 287 -28.04 6.09 0.90
C ALA A 287 -28.90 6.93 1.84
N LYS A 288 -28.80 6.73 3.15
CA LYS A 288 -29.52 7.53 4.15
C LYS A 288 -29.14 9.01 4.12
N GLN A 289 -27.84 9.30 3.90
CA GLN A 289 -27.38 10.68 3.76
C GLN A 289 -27.90 11.33 2.46
N VAL A 290 -27.84 10.59 1.34
CA VAL A 290 -28.38 11.07 0.07
C VAL A 290 -29.88 11.34 0.17
N GLU A 291 -30.64 10.47 0.84
CA GLU A 291 -32.06 10.67 1.09
C GLU A 291 -32.31 11.96 1.88
N ALA A 292 -31.61 12.14 3.01
CA ALA A 292 -31.79 13.31 3.88
C ALA A 292 -31.32 14.63 3.22
N GLU A 293 -30.19 14.61 2.51
CA GLU A 293 -29.56 15.84 2.03
C GLU A 293 -30.00 16.27 0.62
N LEU A 294 -30.48 15.34 -0.21
CA LEU A 294 -30.95 15.64 -1.56
C LEU A 294 -32.44 15.36 -1.75
N LEU A 295 -32.89 14.11 -1.57
CA LEU A 295 -34.26 13.72 -1.92
C LEU A 295 -35.29 14.40 -1.02
N ALA A 296 -35.05 14.49 0.29
CA ALA A 296 -35.94 15.19 1.23
C ALA A 296 -36.00 16.70 0.98
N LYS A 297 -34.99 17.28 0.32
CA LYS A 297 -34.96 18.70 -0.10
C LYS A 297 -35.59 18.94 -1.49
N GLY A 298 -36.15 17.89 -2.09
CA GLY A 298 -36.86 17.98 -3.39
C GLY A 298 -35.94 17.83 -4.60
N GLU A 299 -34.67 17.47 -4.44
CA GLU A 299 -33.81 17.14 -5.55
C GLU A 299 -34.19 15.77 -6.14
N ARG A 300 -34.09 15.66 -7.47
CA ARG A 300 -34.37 14.41 -8.19
C ARG A 300 -33.10 13.80 -8.71
N ILE A 301 -32.94 12.51 -8.50
CA ILE A 301 -31.84 11.69 -9.04
C ILE A 301 -32.46 10.68 -10.01
N ASP A 302 -32.06 10.71 -11.28
CA ASP A 302 -32.54 9.81 -12.32
C ASP A 302 -31.73 8.52 -12.40
N VAL A 303 -30.45 8.57 -12.01
CA VAL A 303 -29.53 7.44 -12.12
C VAL A 303 -28.36 7.57 -11.15
N VAL A 304 -27.90 6.44 -10.62
CA VAL A 304 -26.67 6.30 -9.83
C VAL A 304 -25.58 5.71 -10.72
N ILE A 305 -24.43 6.34 -10.76
CA ILE A 305 -23.29 5.93 -11.59
C ILE A 305 -22.02 5.86 -10.72
N PRO A 306 -21.33 4.70 -10.65
CA PRO A 306 -20.08 4.58 -9.92
C PRO A 306 -18.92 5.26 -10.65
N VAL A 307 -17.98 5.80 -9.91
CA VAL A 307 -16.63 6.08 -10.41
C VAL A 307 -15.86 4.76 -10.41
N PRO A 308 -15.48 4.18 -11.57
CA PRO A 308 -14.85 2.86 -11.60
C PRO A 308 -13.41 2.88 -11.05
N ASP A 309 -12.95 1.82 -10.37
CA ASP A 309 -13.61 0.52 -10.17
C ASP A 309 -14.06 0.33 -8.71
N THR A 310 -13.47 1.05 -7.75
CA THR A 310 -13.54 0.79 -6.31
C THR A 310 -14.91 1.08 -5.70
N SER A 311 -15.64 2.05 -6.24
CA SER A 311 -16.95 2.46 -5.72
C SER A 311 -18.14 1.63 -6.23
N ARG A 312 -17.94 0.70 -7.16
CA ARG A 312 -19.02 -0.09 -7.78
C ARG A 312 -19.91 -0.79 -6.76
N VAL A 313 -19.31 -1.44 -5.77
CA VAL A 313 -20.04 -2.20 -4.76
C VAL A 313 -20.94 -1.28 -3.93
N ALA A 314 -20.39 -0.18 -3.42
CA ALA A 314 -21.14 0.78 -2.63
C ALA A 314 -22.22 1.49 -3.45
N ALA A 315 -21.90 1.89 -4.69
CA ALA A 315 -22.87 2.53 -5.59
C ALA A 315 -24.04 1.62 -5.95
N LEU A 316 -23.78 0.33 -6.21
CA LEU A 316 -24.83 -0.65 -6.47
C LEU A 316 -25.76 -0.79 -5.26
N GLN A 317 -25.19 -0.96 -4.07
CA GLN A 317 -25.95 -1.10 -2.84
C GLN A 317 -26.77 0.17 -2.54
N LEU A 318 -26.15 1.36 -2.67
CA LEU A 318 -26.84 2.65 -2.52
C LEU A 318 -28.04 2.77 -3.49
N ALA A 319 -27.83 2.43 -4.75
CA ALA A 319 -28.88 2.49 -5.77
C ALA A 319 -30.05 1.55 -5.45
N GLN A 320 -29.76 0.34 -4.97
CA GLN A 320 -30.78 -0.62 -4.54
C GLN A 320 -31.56 -0.11 -3.33
N THR A 321 -30.88 0.45 -2.33
CA THR A 321 -31.52 0.99 -1.11
C THR A 321 -32.43 2.17 -1.44
N LEU A 322 -32.02 3.07 -2.34
CA LEU A 322 -32.82 4.22 -2.77
C LEU A 322 -33.84 3.88 -3.88
N GLN A 323 -33.83 2.66 -4.42
CA GLN A 323 -34.64 2.23 -5.55
C GLN A 323 -34.46 3.13 -6.81
N ILE A 324 -33.24 3.62 -7.01
CA ILE A 324 -32.84 4.42 -8.16
C ILE A 324 -32.07 3.53 -9.14
N PRO A 325 -32.26 3.66 -10.47
CA PRO A 325 -31.52 2.87 -11.44
C PRO A 325 -30.00 3.01 -11.28
N TYR A 326 -29.28 1.89 -11.23
CA TYR A 326 -27.83 1.82 -11.33
C TYR A 326 -27.40 1.65 -12.78
N ARG A 327 -26.38 2.38 -13.23
CA ARG A 327 -25.81 2.26 -14.58
C ARG A 327 -24.29 2.44 -14.55
N GLU A 328 -23.58 1.69 -15.37
CA GLU A 328 -22.15 1.85 -15.65
C GLU A 328 -21.94 2.97 -16.67
N GLY A 329 -22.07 4.24 -16.26
CA GLY A 329 -21.97 5.39 -17.16
C GLY A 329 -20.54 5.70 -17.62
N PHE A 330 -19.51 5.19 -16.89
CA PHE A 330 -18.10 5.33 -17.24
C PHE A 330 -17.48 3.98 -17.60
N VAL A 331 -16.73 3.95 -18.69
CA VAL A 331 -15.94 2.78 -19.10
C VAL A 331 -14.45 3.08 -18.93
N LYS A 332 -13.77 2.25 -18.15
CA LYS A 332 -12.32 2.34 -17.95
C LYS A 332 -11.58 1.58 -19.03
N ASN A 333 -10.63 2.23 -19.69
CA ASN A 333 -9.73 1.56 -20.61
C ASN A 333 -8.71 0.70 -19.82
N ARG A 334 -8.90 -0.62 -19.84
CA ARG A 334 -8.06 -1.60 -19.13
C ARG A 334 -6.67 -1.79 -19.75
N TYR A 335 -6.48 -1.37 -20.99
CA TYR A 335 -5.24 -1.53 -21.74
C TYR A 335 -4.28 -0.36 -21.55
N ILE A 336 -4.74 0.75 -20.98
CA ILE A 336 -3.89 1.89 -20.62
C ILE A 336 -3.49 1.73 -19.16
N GLY A 337 -2.23 1.33 -18.92
CA GLY A 337 -1.63 1.26 -17.59
C GLY A 337 -1.53 2.65 -16.93
N ARG A 338 -1.09 2.70 -15.66
CA ARG A 338 -0.70 3.98 -15.04
C ARG A 338 0.45 4.56 -15.87
N THR A 339 0.17 5.63 -16.59
CA THR A 339 1.24 6.47 -17.17
C THR A 339 1.99 7.11 -16.02
N PHE A 340 3.33 7.02 -16.04
CA PHE A 340 4.19 7.79 -15.16
C PHE A 340 3.67 9.22 -15.04
N ILE A 341 3.66 9.76 -13.82
CA ILE A 341 3.11 11.08 -13.51
C ILE A 341 3.85 12.12 -14.37
N MET A 342 3.21 12.57 -15.43
CA MET A 342 3.71 13.69 -16.20
C MET A 342 3.44 14.98 -15.44
N PRO A 343 4.41 15.91 -15.32
CA PRO A 343 4.22 17.19 -14.67
C PRO A 343 3.25 18.09 -15.45
N GLY A 344 2.37 18.78 -14.73
CA GLY A 344 1.46 19.80 -15.25
C GLY A 344 -0.04 19.42 -15.17
N GLN A 345 -0.88 20.40 -14.81
CA GLN A 345 -2.35 20.21 -14.70
C GLN A 345 -3.00 19.80 -16.03
N SER A 346 -2.51 20.31 -17.15
CA SER A 346 -3.03 19.96 -18.49
C SER A 346 -2.76 18.50 -18.85
N SER A 347 -1.63 17.94 -18.42
CA SER A 347 -1.30 16.53 -18.63
C SER A 347 -2.15 15.60 -17.75
N ARG A 348 -2.48 16.00 -16.52
CA ARG A 348 -3.37 15.23 -15.62
C ARG A 348 -4.79 15.14 -16.18
N ARG A 349 -5.34 16.22 -16.75
CA ARG A 349 -6.64 16.23 -17.44
C ARG A 349 -6.68 15.25 -18.61
N LYS A 350 -5.69 15.31 -19.50
CA LYS A 350 -5.58 14.39 -20.64
C LYS A 350 -5.49 12.93 -20.18
N ASN A 351 -4.87 12.66 -19.03
CA ASN A 351 -4.72 11.30 -18.48
C ASN A 351 -6.03 10.71 -17.97
N VAL A 352 -6.89 11.48 -17.30
CA VAL A 352 -8.22 10.99 -16.87
C VAL A 352 -9.06 10.65 -18.10
N ARG A 353 -9.14 11.54 -19.08
CA ARG A 353 -9.91 11.34 -20.33
C ARG A 353 -9.40 10.19 -21.21
N ARG A 354 -8.11 9.84 -21.13
CA ARG A 354 -7.57 8.64 -21.79
C ARG A 354 -7.98 7.34 -21.11
N LYS A 355 -8.18 7.40 -19.80
CA LYS A 355 -8.47 6.21 -18.97
C LYS A 355 -9.96 5.94 -18.83
N LEU A 356 -10.79 6.98 -18.85
CA LEU A 356 -12.24 6.90 -18.68
C LEU A 356 -12.95 7.49 -19.89
N ASN A 357 -14.03 6.85 -20.30
CA ASN A 357 -14.96 7.38 -21.30
C ASN A 357 -16.37 7.43 -20.73
N ALA A 358 -17.08 8.55 -20.90
CA ALA A 358 -18.46 8.73 -20.49
C ALA A 358 -19.41 8.31 -21.62
N MET A 359 -20.41 7.49 -21.32
CA MET A 359 -21.43 7.06 -22.28
C MET A 359 -22.60 8.03 -22.28
N ALA A 360 -22.75 8.87 -23.33
CA ALA A 360 -23.78 9.91 -23.44
C ALA A 360 -25.20 9.41 -23.14
N LEU A 361 -25.54 8.18 -23.51
CA LEU A 361 -26.84 7.55 -23.27
C LEU A 361 -27.21 7.53 -21.77
N GLU A 362 -26.22 7.40 -20.88
CA GLU A 362 -26.45 7.29 -19.45
C GLU A 362 -26.49 8.65 -18.74
N PHE A 363 -26.02 9.72 -19.38
CA PHE A 363 -25.92 11.06 -18.80
C PHE A 363 -26.91 12.07 -19.40
N SER A 364 -27.13 12.02 -20.69
CA SER A 364 -27.84 13.08 -21.41
C SER A 364 -29.26 13.34 -20.88
N GLY A 365 -29.51 14.60 -20.48
CA GLY A 365 -30.78 15.06 -19.93
C GLY A 365 -31.12 14.59 -18.52
N LYS A 366 -30.22 13.86 -17.85
CA LYS A 366 -30.45 13.25 -16.53
C LYS A 366 -29.79 14.04 -15.40
N SER A 367 -30.39 13.97 -14.20
CA SER A 367 -29.78 14.34 -12.93
C SER A 367 -29.08 13.11 -12.37
N VAL A 368 -27.76 13.14 -12.30
CA VAL A 368 -26.90 11.98 -12.03
C VAL A 368 -26.30 12.07 -10.64
N LEU A 369 -26.33 10.99 -9.88
CA LEU A 369 -25.54 10.81 -8.67
C LEU A 369 -24.29 9.98 -8.98
N LEU A 370 -23.13 10.62 -8.97
CA LEU A 370 -21.85 9.94 -9.05
C LEU A 370 -21.45 9.47 -7.65
N VAL A 371 -21.03 8.21 -7.53
CA VAL A 371 -20.56 7.64 -6.25
C VAL A 371 -19.09 7.29 -6.37
N ASP A 372 -18.27 7.81 -5.46
CA ASP A 372 -16.86 7.48 -5.35
C ASP A 372 -16.52 6.91 -3.97
N ASP A 373 -15.41 6.22 -3.85
CA ASP A 373 -14.92 5.74 -2.55
C ASP A 373 -14.48 6.90 -1.65
N SER A 374 -13.77 7.87 -2.22
CA SER A 374 -13.24 9.03 -1.51
C SER A 374 -12.91 10.19 -2.44
N ILE A 375 -12.94 11.41 -1.93
CA ILE A 375 -12.51 12.63 -2.63
C ILE A 375 -11.25 13.16 -1.95
N VAL A 376 -10.09 13.00 -2.62
CA VAL A 376 -8.79 13.38 -2.06
C VAL A 376 -8.39 14.79 -2.50
N ARG A 377 -7.85 14.95 -3.72
CA ARG A 377 -7.44 16.27 -4.27
C ARG A 377 -8.57 17.01 -5.00
N GLY A 378 -9.67 16.34 -5.30
CA GLY A 378 -10.79 16.90 -6.08
C GLY A 378 -10.49 17.08 -7.58
N THR A 379 -9.25 16.96 -8.04
CA THR A 379 -8.90 17.12 -9.47
C THR A 379 -9.53 16.04 -10.34
N THR A 380 -9.48 14.80 -9.92
CA THR A 380 -10.11 13.66 -10.62
C THR A 380 -11.62 13.80 -10.62
N SER A 381 -12.21 14.11 -9.45
CA SER A 381 -13.66 14.32 -9.31
C SER A 381 -14.16 15.44 -10.22
N ARG A 382 -13.44 16.56 -10.28
CA ARG A 382 -13.75 17.68 -11.18
C ARG A 382 -13.73 17.27 -12.65
N GLU A 383 -12.72 16.51 -13.09
CA GLU A 383 -12.65 16.05 -14.48
C GLU A 383 -13.77 15.06 -14.82
N ILE A 384 -14.11 14.16 -13.88
CA ILE A 384 -15.22 13.21 -14.04
C ILE A 384 -16.56 13.94 -14.14
N ILE A 385 -16.79 14.93 -13.27
CA ILE A 385 -18.00 15.78 -13.31
C ILE A 385 -18.07 16.54 -14.63
N GLN A 386 -16.95 17.13 -15.09
CA GLN A 386 -16.90 17.82 -16.38
C GLN A 386 -17.19 16.87 -17.54
N MET A 387 -16.68 15.64 -17.52
CA MET A 387 -17.01 14.64 -18.54
C MET A 387 -18.50 14.29 -18.57
N ALA A 388 -19.14 14.17 -17.41
CA ALA A 388 -20.59 13.96 -17.32
C ALA A 388 -21.38 15.14 -17.91
N ARG A 389 -20.95 16.37 -17.64
CA ARG A 389 -21.56 17.58 -18.21
C ARG A 389 -21.33 17.69 -19.71
N ASP A 390 -20.15 17.38 -20.22
CA ASP A 390 -19.80 17.42 -21.65
C ASP A 390 -20.67 16.49 -22.48
N VAL A 391 -21.19 15.40 -21.91
CA VAL A 391 -22.12 14.46 -22.55
C VAL A 391 -23.59 14.73 -22.22
N GLY A 392 -23.90 15.90 -21.62
CA GLY A 392 -25.26 16.42 -21.49
C GLY A 392 -25.98 16.09 -20.18
N ALA A 393 -25.27 15.77 -19.09
CA ALA A 393 -25.90 15.65 -17.77
C ALA A 393 -26.55 16.99 -17.35
N LYS A 394 -27.77 16.94 -16.84
CA LYS A 394 -28.56 18.12 -16.42
C LYS A 394 -28.09 18.64 -15.06
N LYS A 395 -27.91 17.73 -14.08
CA LYS A 395 -27.33 17.97 -12.77
C LYS A 395 -26.35 16.85 -12.46
N VAL A 396 -25.28 17.15 -11.73
CA VAL A 396 -24.26 16.18 -11.30
C VAL A 396 -24.02 16.34 -9.82
N PHE A 397 -24.56 15.42 -9.04
CA PHE A 397 -24.29 15.27 -7.61
C PHE A 397 -23.14 14.29 -7.42
N MET A 398 -22.33 14.49 -6.36
CA MET A 398 -21.23 13.61 -6.01
C MET A 398 -21.40 13.08 -4.59
N ALA A 399 -21.35 11.77 -4.41
CA ALA A 399 -21.40 11.12 -3.10
C ALA A 399 -20.11 10.37 -2.83
N SER A 400 -19.56 10.53 -1.62
CA SER A 400 -18.34 9.88 -1.15
C SER A 400 -18.65 8.87 -0.05
N CYS A 401 -18.17 7.63 -0.21
CA CYS A 401 -18.28 6.59 0.82
C CYS A 401 -17.41 6.90 2.04
N ALA A 402 -16.35 7.67 1.87
CA ALA A 402 -15.52 8.16 2.97
C ALA A 402 -15.97 9.56 3.41
N PRO A 403 -15.76 9.93 4.70
CA PRO A 403 -15.82 11.30 5.17
C PRO A 403 -14.82 12.21 4.45
N PRO A 404 -14.91 13.55 4.60
CA PRO A 404 -13.91 14.47 4.06
C PRO A 404 -12.51 14.16 4.59
N ILE A 405 -11.55 13.92 3.67
CA ILE A 405 -10.15 13.68 4.02
C ILE A 405 -9.48 15.03 4.26
N ARG A 406 -9.10 15.29 5.51
CA ARG A 406 -8.60 16.60 6.00
C ARG A 406 -7.15 16.57 6.46
N HIS A 407 -6.61 15.39 6.78
CA HIS A 407 -5.31 15.22 7.41
C HIS A 407 -4.44 14.25 6.62
N SER A 408 -3.12 14.37 6.78
CA SER A 408 -2.14 13.49 6.16
C SER A 408 -2.17 12.10 6.78
N ASN A 409 -1.96 11.05 5.99
CA ASN A 409 -1.64 9.73 6.51
C ASN A 409 -0.14 9.66 6.87
N VAL A 410 0.16 9.10 8.05
CA VAL A 410 1.53 8.89 8.54
C VAL A 410 1.85 7.41 8.76
N TYR A 411 0.96 6.50 8.37
CA TYR A 411 1.03 5.08 8.63
C TYR A 411 1.21 4.21 7.37
N GLY A 412 1.73 4.81 6.30
CA GLY A 412 2.15 4.06 5.12
C GLY A 412 1.17 4.07 3.94
N ILE A 413 0.16 4.94 3.95
CA ILE A 413 -0.62 5.26 2.75
C ILE A 413 -0.13 6.58 2.17
N ASP A 414 0.21 6.58 0.88
CA ASP A 414 0.62 7.80 0.20
C ASP A 414 -0.57 8.75 0.02
N MET A 415 -0.65 9.74 0.90
CA MET A 415 -1.61 10.83 0.84
C MET A 415 -0.89 12.13 0.47
N PRO A 416 -1.54 13.02 -0.31
CA PRO A 416 -0.98 14.34 -0.61
C PRO A 416 -0.78 15.18 0.65
N SER A 417 -0.02 16.29 0.51
CA SER A 417 0.10 17.28 1.58
C SER A 417 -1.27 17.86 1.96
N ARG A 418 -1.43 18.35 3.18
CA ARG A 418 -2.71 18.93 3.66
C ARG A 418 -3.23 20.02 2.72
N SER A 419 -2.36 20.87 2.23
CA SER A 419 -2.71 21.97 1.30
C SER A 419 -3.27 21.48 -0.05
N GLU A 420 -2.95 20.23 -0.47
CA GLU A 420 -3.49 19.62 -1.68
C GLU A 420 -4.80 18.88 -1.47
N LEU A 421 -5.20 18.62 -0.22
CA LEU A 421 -6.48 17.99 0.10
C LEU A 421 -7.62 18.96 -0.17
N VAL A 422 -8.60 18.54 -0.96
CA VAL A 422 -9.73 19.43 -1.31
C VAL A 422 -10.58 19.81 -0.10
N ALA A 423 -10.63 18.95 0.93
CA ALA A 423 -11.44 19.16 2.12
C ALA A 423 -10.69 19.88 3.25
N HIS A 424 -9.37 20.18 3.08
CA HIS A 424 -8.61 20.91 4.08
C HIS A 424 -9.11 22.36 4.15
N ASP A 425 -9.51 22.80 5.35
CA ASP A 425 -10.05 24.14 5.65
C ASP A 425 -11.21 24.60 4.77
N ARG A 426 -12.02 23.64 4.23
CA ARG A 426 -13.18 23.94 3.38
C ARG A 426 -14.45 23.30 3.91
N SER A 427 -15.57 24.02 3.76
CA SER A 427 -16.90 23.48 3.95
C SER A 427 -17.30 22.54 2.79
N VAL A 428 -18.34 21.75 2.97
CA VAL A 428 -18.85 20.85 1.92
C VAL A 428 -19.33 21.63 0.69
N GLU A 429 -19.93 22.80 0.90
CA GLU A 429 -20.38 23.70 -0.16
C GLU A 429 -19.20 24.28 -0.96
N GLU A 430 -18.11 24.61 -0.29
CA GLU A 430 -16.88 25.08 -0.94
C GLU A 430 -16.20 23.95 -1.73
N ILE A 431 -16.24 22.73 -1.21
CA ILE A 431 -15.77 21.54 -1.94
C ILE A 431 -16.59 21.34 -3.19
N ALA A 432 -17.94 21.38 -3.09
CA ALA A 432 -18.85 21.23 -4.23
C ALA A 432 -18.53 22.27 -5.33
N LYS A 433 -18.35 23.54 -4.96
CA LYS A 433 -17.93 24.59 -5.89
C LYS A 433 -16.58 24.30 -6.53
N THR A 434 -15.61 23.83 -5.74
CA THR A 434 -14.24 23.56 -6.20
C THR A 434 -14.21 22.43 -7.25
N ILE A 435 -14.98 21.37 -7.04
CA ILE A 435 -15.07 20.25 -7.97
C ILE A 435 -16.17 20.43 -9.05
N GLN A 436 -16.94 21.53 -8.97
CA GLN A 436 -18.01 21.88 -9.90
C GLN A 436 -19.20 20.90 -9.87
N ALA A 437 -19.48 20.29 -8.72
CA ALA A 437 -20.70 19.52 -8.49
C ALA A 437 -21.88 20.42 -8.11
N ASP A 438 -23.10 19.98 -8.39
CA ASP A 438 -24.33 20.67 -7.93
C ASP A 438 -24.50 20.51 -6.40
N ALA A 439 -24.09 19.37 -5.85
CA ALA A 439 -23.90 19.14 -4.41
C ALA A 439 -22.92 18.00 -4.18
N VAL A 440 -22.32 17.96 -3.00
CA VAL A 440 -21.47 16.86 -2.52
C VAL A 440 -22.07 16.32 -1.23
N ILE A 441 -22.20 15.01 -1.14
CA ILE A 441 -22.69 14.28 0.01
C ILE A 441 -21.55 13.40 0.54
N TYR A 442 -21.24 13.52 1.82
CA TYR A 442 -20.26 12.68 2.48
C TYR A 442 -20.94 11.74 3.47
N GLN A 443 -20.41 10.54 3.59
CA GLN A 443 -20.69 9.69 4.74
C GLN A 443 -20.10 10.32 6.01
N SER A 444 -20.79 10.19 7.17
CA SER A 444 -20.20 10.62 8.43
C SER A 444 -19.16 9.62 8.93
N LEU A 445 -18.23 10.08 9.79
CA LEU A 445 -17.20 9.19 10.35
C LEU A 445 -17.81 8.09 11.22
N GLU A 446 -18.82 8.41 11.99
CA GLU A 446 -19.53 7.45 12.85
C GLU A 446 -20.20 6.36 12.02
N GLN A 447 -20.83 6.72 10.91
CA GLN A 447 -21.47 5.78 10.00
C GLN A 447 -20.44 4.90 9.28
N LEU A 448 -19.30 5.46 8.87
CA LEU A 448 -18.21 4.69 8.28
C LEU A 448 -17.67 3.66 9.27
N VAL A 449 -17.38 4.08 10.50
CA VAL A 449 -16.89 3.19 11.57
C VAL A 449 -17.91 2.09 11.84
N GLU A 450 -19.20 2.43 11.93
CA GLU A 450 -20.26 1.44 12.19
C GLU A 450 -20.44 0.45 11.04
N ALA A 451 -20.32 0.90 9.79
CA ALA A 451 -20.40 0.04 8.61
C ALA A 451 -19.33 -1.08 8.63
N VAL A 452 -18.13 -0.77 9.13
CA VAL A 452 -17.05 -1.77 9.27
C VAL A 452 -17.20 -2.58 10.56
N ARG A 453 -17.43 -1.92 11.70
CA ARG A 453 -17.53 -2.54 13.02
C ARG A 453 -18.69 -3.53 13.14
N SER A 454 -19.81 -3.29 12.46
CA SER A 454 -20.96 -4.21 12.47
C SER A 454 -20.63 -5.60 11.96
N LEU A 455 -19.56 -5.75 11.16
CA LEU A 455 -19.10 -7.03 10.60
C LEU A 455 -18.13 -7.77 11.51
N ASN A 456 -17.42 -7.05 12.39
CA ASN A 456 -16.59 -7.61 13.44
C ASN A 456 -16.62 -6.72 14.70
N PRO A 457 -17.55 -6.95 15.63
CA PRO A 457 -17.69 -6.15 16.85
C PRO A 457 -16.48 -6.21 17.81
N ALA A 458 -15.55 -7.13 17.61
CA ALA A 458 -14.33 -7.20 18.39
C ALA A 458 -13.37 -6.01 18.08
N ILE A 459 -13.52 -5.37 16.93
CA ILE A 459 -12.78 -4.15 16.58
C ILE A 459 -13.55 -2.96 17.16
N THR A 460 -13.08 -2.44 18.28
CA THR A 460 -13.77 -1.35 19.00
C THR A 460 -13.32 0.03 18.53
N LYS A 461 -12.11 0.14 17.94
CA LYS A 461 -11.53 1.40 17.47
C LYS A 461 -10.80 1.16 16.14
N PHE A 462 -10.81 2.17 15.29
CA PHE A 462 -10.05 2.21 14.04
C PHE A 462 -9.09 3.39 14.03
N ASP A 463 -8.01 3.28 13.26
CA ASP A 463 -7.28 4.47 12.85
C ASP A 463 -8.10 5.25 11.83
N CYS A 464 -8.51 6.45 12.21
CA CYS A 464 -9.28 7.37 11.40
C CYS A 464 -8.54 8.70 11.19
N SER A 465 -7.23 8.70 11.39
CA SER A 465 -6.39 9.91 11.46
C SER A 465 -6.53 10.83 10.25
N ILE A 466 -6.74 10.29 9.05
CA ILE A 466 -6.94 11.08 7.82
C ILE A 466 -8.23 11.91 7.83
N PHE A 467 -9.20 11.56 8.67
CA PHE A 467 -10.48 12.26 8.80
C PHE A 467 -10.51 13.19 10.00
N ASN A 468 -10.07 12.72 11.19
CA ASN A 468 -10.20 13.44 12.47
C ASN A 468 -8.89 14.03 13.00
N GLY A 469 -7.72 13.67 12.43
CA GLY A 469 -6.41 14.15 12.89
C GLY A 469 -5.90 13.49 14.18
N GLU A 470 -6.55 12.42 14.66
CA GLU A 470 -6.13 11.70 15.85
C GLU A 470 -5.21 10.52 15.47
N TYR A 471 -3.93 10.64 15.77
CA TYR A 471 -2.93 9.62 15.47
C TYR A 471 -2.73 8.68 16.66
N VAL A 472 -3.06 7.40 16.48
CA VAL A 472 -3.19 6.41 17.57
C VAL A 472 -1.87 6.02 18.23
N THR A 473 -0.73 6.16 17.55
CA THR A 473 0.59 5.78 18.07
C THR A 473 1.22 6.82 18.99
N GLY A 474 0.69 8.07 18.97
CA GLY A 474 1.39 9.21 19.55
C GLY A 474 2.59 9.65 18.70
N GLY A 475 3.33 10.65 19.19
CA GLY A 475 4.52 11.17 18.50
C GLY A 475 4.25 11.98 17.22
N VAL A 476 3.00 12.21 16.87
CA VAL A 476 2.58 12.99 15.70
C VAL A 476 1.90 14.27 16.19
N ASP A 477 2.66 15.32 16.23
CA ASP A 477 2.19 16.68 16.56
C ASP A 477 2.27 17.59 15.32
N GLU A 478 1.89 18.84 15.49
CA GLU A 478 1.92 19.82 14.39
C GLU A 478 3.35 20.10 13.90
N ALA A 479 4.36 20.00 14.76
CA ALA A 479 5.76 20.15 14.39
C ALA A 479 6.21 18.99 13.49
N TYR A 480 5.86 17.76 13.84
CA TYR A 480 6.10 16.58 13.01
C TYR A 480 5.42 16.70 11.63
N LEU A 481 4.13 17.06 11.61
CA LEU A 481 3.38 17.21 10.36
C LEU A 481 3.97 18.29 9.46
N SER A 482 4.37 19.43 10.02
CA SER A 482 5.03 20.52 9.28
C SER A 482 6.38 20.08 8.69
N THR A 483 7.16 19.30 9.44
CA THR A 483 8.44 18.75 8.97
C THR A 483 8.22 17.76 7.83
N LEU A 484 7.23 16.88 7.97
CA LEU A 484 6.86 15.91 6.93
C LEU A 484 6.40 16.62 5.64
N GLU A 485 5.63 17.70 5.75
CA GLU A 485 5.16 18.49 4.61
C GLU A 485 6.32 19.20 3.89
N LYS A 486 7.28 19.75 4.62
CA LYS A 486 8.49 20.35 4.04
C LYS A 486 9.31 19.30 3.29
N ALA A 487 9.58 18.16 3.92
CA ALA A 487 10.33 17.08 3.29
C ALA A 487 9.66 16.59 1.99
N ARG A 488 8.32 16.48 1.96
CA ARG A 488 7.55 16.13 0.75
C ARG A 488 7.67 17.20 -0.34
N ALA A 489 7.58 18.49 0.03
CA ALA A 489 7.69 19.60 -0.92
C ALA A 489 9.09 19.66 -1.54
N ASP A 490 10.14 19.50 -0.75
CA ASP A 490 11.53 19.47 -1.20
C ASP A 490 11.77 18.30 -2.16
N HIS A 491 11.23 17.14 -1.83
CA HIS A 491 11.31 15.94 -2.67
C HIS A 491 10.60 16.13 -4.03
N GLU A 492 9.39 16.73 -4.03
CA GLU A 492 8.69 17.04 -5.29
C GLU A 492 9.46 18.06 -6.15
N GLN A 493 10.11 19.05 -5.54
CA GLN A 493 10.96 20.00 -6.25
C GLN A 493 12.19 19.34 -6.86
N ALA A 494 12.88 18.49 -6.09
CA ALA A 494 14.02 17.72 -6.58
C ALA A 494 13.64 16.80 -7.75
N LYS A 495 12.49 16.14 -7.67
CA LYS A 495 11.95 15.30 -8.75
C LYS A 495 11.65 16.10 -10.02
N LYS A 496 11.06 17.28 -9.90
CA LYS A 496 10.79 18.18 -11.04
C LYS A 496 12.10 18.65 -11.69
N ALA A 497 13.09 19.01 -10.88
CA ALA A 497 14.42 19.43 -11.37
C ALA A 497 15.14 18.30 -12.11
N ALA A 498 15.14 17.08 -11.57
CA ALA A 498 15.74 15.91 -12.21
C ALA A 498 15.05 15.56 -13.55
N GLN A 499 13.73 15.67 -13.63
CA GLN A 499 12.99 15.46 -14.88
C GLN A 499 13.27 16.53 -15.92
N GLN A 500 13.44 17.78 -15.53
CA GLN A 500 13.83 18.86 -16.43
C GLN A 500 15.23 18.64 -17.01
N LEU A 501 16.18 18.18 -16.19
CA LEU A 501 17.53 17.85 -16.65
C LEU A 501 17.53 16.70 -17.67
N MET A 502 16.71 15.65 -17.46
CA MET A 502 16.57 14.54 -18.41
C MET A 502 15.94 14.96 -19.75
N THR A 503 14.94 15.85 -19.73
CA THR A 503 14.33 16.37 -20.96
C THR A 503 15.27 17.28 -21.72
N THR A 504 16.10 18.06 -21.03
CA THR A 504 17.10 18.94 -21.65
C THR A 504 18.26 18.15 -22.27
N SER A 505 18.68 17.04 -21.63
CA SER A 505 19.72 16.17 -22.17
C SER A 505 19.26 15.36 -23.39
N GLN A 506 18.00 15.00 -23.49
CA GLN A 506 17.44 14.36 -24.70
C GLN A 506 17.31 15.33 -25.87
N SER A 507 16.94 16.58 -25.62
CA SER A 507 16.90 17.61 -26.68
C SER A 507 18.27 18.01 -27.21
N THR A 508 19.32 17.93 -26.38
CA THR A 508 20.72 18.17 -26.81
C THR A 508 21.31 16.98 -27.58
N SER A 509 20.91 15.75 -27.29
CA SER A 509 21.37 14.57 -28.04
C SER A 509 20.72 14.45 -29.43
N GLU A 510 19.47 14.88 -29.59
CA GLU A 510 18.82 14.94 -30.92
C GLU A 510 19.42 16.05 -31.85
N SER A 511 19.89 17.15 -31.26
CA SER A 511 20.55 18.23 -32.05
C SER A 511 21.98 17.91 -32.46
N VAL A 512 22.66 16.95 -31.86
CA VAL A 512 24.03 16.53 -32.19
C VAL A 512 24.05 15.39 -33.23
N LEU A 513 22.95 14.69 -33.46
CA LEU A 513 22.86 13.59 -34.43
C LEU A 513 22.60 14.05 -35.88
N SER A 514 22.46 15.36 -36.14
CA SER A 514 22.28 15.90 -37.51
C SER A 514 23.54 16.36 -38.22
N CYS A 515 24.71 16.30 -37.60
CA CYS A 515 25.98 16.68 -38.21
C CYS A 515 27.09 15.70 -37.81
N SER A 516 27.31 14.65 -38.58
CA SER A 516 28.67 14.18 -38.92
C SER A 516 28.64 12.77 -39.56
N GLY A 517 29.35 12.64 -40.64
CA GLY A 517 29.65 11.39 -41.31
C GLY A 517 30.62 10.49 -40.51
N PRO A 518 31.01 9.34 -41.07
CA PRO A 518 31.57 8.24 -40.29
C PRO A 518 33.03 8.52 -39.88
N MET A 519 33.31 8.38 -38.58
CA MET A 519 34.69 8.23 -38.10
C MET A 519 34.84 6.94 -37.31
N ASN A 520 35.72 6.08 -37.80
CA ASN A 520 36.28 4.92 -37.12
C ASN A 520 37.12 5.34 -35.91
N GLY A 521 37.04 4.59 -34.81
CA GLY A 521 38.03 4.72 -33.75
C GLY A 521 37.55 4.11 -32.42
N ALA A 522 38.10 2.96 -32.12
CA ALA A 522 37.93 2.21 -30.86
C ALA A 522 38.37 3.01 -29.63
N GLY A 523 37.62 2.82 -28.55
CA GLY A 523 37.95 3.28 -27.21
C GLY A 523 36.97 2.76 -26.19
N ASP A 524 37.06 1.46 -25.86
CA ASP A 524 36.31 0.83 -24.77
C ASP A 524 36.73 1.40 -23.41
N ILE A 525 35.81 2.07 -22.73
CA ILE A 525 35.87 2.20 -21.26
C ILE A 525 34.75 1.35 -20.70
N ALA A 526 35.09 0.12 -20.33
CA ALA A 526 34.22 -0.80 -19.65
C ALA A 526 34.00 -0.33 -18.19
N LEU A 527 32.81 0.17 -17.89
CA LEU A 527 32.30 0.19 -16.52
C LEU A 527 31.78 -1.20 -16.20
N HIS A 528 32.39 -1.85 -15.23
CA HIS A 528 32.08 -3.18 -14.72
C HIS A 528 30.60 -3.29 -14.29
N ASN A 529 29.76 -3.83 -15.16
CA ASN A 529 28.56 -4.56 -14.75
C ASN A 529 28.92 -6.05 -14.78
N GLY A 530 29.06 -6.62 -13.58
CA GLY A 530 29.39 -8.02 -13.41
C GLY A 530 28.36 -8.94 -14.02
N ARG A 531 28.61 -9.37 -15.26
CA ARG A 531 28.11 -10.63 -15.78
C ARG A 531 29.24 -11.65 -15.63
N THR A 532 29.16 -12.52 -14.67
CA THR A 532 29.93 -13.75 -14.64
C THR A 532 29.03 -14.90 -15.09
N ARG A 533 29.61 -15.71 -15.95
CA ARG A 533 29.10 -16.95 -16.56
C ARG A 533 28.59 -17.97 -15.55
#